data_6d02e872b892245100904554afad37a8
#
_entry.id   6d02e872b892245100904554afad37a8
#
_cell.length_a   1.000
_cell.length_b   1.000
_cell.length_c   1.000
_cell.angle_alpha   90.00
_cell.angle_beta   90.00
_cell.angle_gamma   90.00
#
_symmetry.space_group_name_H-M   'P 1'
#
loop_
_entity.id
_entity.type
_entity.pdbx_description
1 polymer ?
#
loop_
_entity_poly.entity_id
_entity_poly.type
_entity_poly.pdbx_seq_one_letter_code
_entity_poly.pdbx_strand_id
1 'polypeptide(L)'
;MALSPVIIFEPGKHDYLMAEFAFIHEDCVETDYTLATFHPPFHHKDPSTPDERVLKYWQNNAAKAADEQKVIFMQMVGEKLAGYVALGSQACETGPFRGSVEKLLVSPRYRRMGIAKRLMAKLEEVALSRGTTLLSLDTEAGSPAEGIYPRLGYTRLGAIPRYGVSPKDRRLVDEVFFYKDLRSI
;
A
#
# COMPACT_ATOMS: atom_id res chain seq x y z
N MET A 1 19.04 -1.83 14.17
CA MET A 1 18.03 -1.01 14.87
C MET A 1 16.78 -1.84 15.06
N ALA A 2 16.18 -1.84 16.26
CA ALA A 2 14.89 -2.47 16.48
C ALA A 2 13.81 -1.63 15.79
N LEU A 3 12.86 -2.31 15.09
CA LEU A 3 11.72 -1.64 14.48
C LEU A 3 10.71 -1.26 15.57
N SER A 4 10.18 -0.04 15.54
CA SER A 4 9.06 0.38 16.37
C SER A 4 7.80 -0.46 16.06
N PRO A 5 6.77 -0.46 16.90
CA PRO A 5 5.47 -1.02 16.54
C PRO A 5 4.91 -0.37 15.26
N VAL A 6 4.14 -1.13 14.49
CA VAL A 6 3.33 -0.57 13.40
C VAL A 6 2.24 0.30 14.02
N ILE A 7 2.08 1.51 13.54
CA ILE A 7 1.09 2.47 14.03
C ILE A 7 0.05 2.77 12.95
N ILE A 8 -1.14 3.19 13.38
CA ILE A 8 -2.20 3.64 12.47
C ILE A 8 -2.02 5.15 12.25
N PHE A 9 -2.17 5.58 11.01
CA PHE A 9 -2.22 7.00 10.67
C PHE A 9 -3.45 7.65 11.30
N GLU A 10 -3.23 8.73 12.03
CA GLU A 10 -4.26 9.56 12.65
C GLU A 10 -4.25 10.93 11.96
N PRO A 11 -5.33 11.29 11.23
CA PRO A 11 -5.45 12.62 10.61
C PRO A 11 -5.28 13.74 11.64
N GLY A 12 -4.64 14.82 11.23
CA GLY A 12 -4.27 15.94 12.11
C GLY A 12 -3.00 15.73 12.92
N LYS A 13 -2.74 14.51 13.37
CA LYS A 13 -1.55 14.17 14.17
C LYS A 13 -0.33 13.80 13.31
N HIS A 14 -0.58 13.08 12.22
CA HIS A 14 0.47 12.55 11.35
C HIS A 14 0.54 13.23 10.00
N ASP A 15 -0.16 14.34 9.79
CA ASP A 15 -0.22 15.06 8.50
C ASP A 15 1.15 15.59 8.06
N TYR A 16 2.07 15.81 9.00
CA TYR A 16 3.43 16.22 8.72
C TYR A 16 4.23 15.16 7.91
N LEU A 17 3.74 13.92 7.86
CA LEU A 17 4.37 12.83 7.09
C LEU A 17 3.91 12.77 5.63
N MET A 18 2.97 13.60 5.18
CA MET A 18 2.41 13.52 3.83
C MET A 18 3.47 13.59 2.72
N ALA A 19 4.49 14.41 2.90
CA ALA A 19 5.60 14.47 1.96
C ALA A 19 6.42 13.16 1.94
N GLU A 20 6.64 12.53 3.10
CA GLU A 20 7.35 11.23 3.19
C GLU A 20 6.54 10.10 2.54
N PHE A 21 5.21 10.10 2.69
CA PHE A 21 4.34 9.17 1.95
C PHE A 21 4.51 9.31 0.44
N ALA A 22 4.50 10.56 -0.06
CA ALA A 22 4.64 10.83 -1.48
C ALA A 22 6.03 10.42 -2.00
N PHE A 23 7.10 10.78 -1.31
CA PHE A 23 8.46 10.39 -1.71
C PHE A 23 8.68 8.86 -1.73
N ILE A 24 8.15 8.12 -0.74
CA ILE A 24 8.23 6.66 -0.77
C ILE A 24 7.47 6.09 -1.98
N HIS A 25 6.33 6.68 -2.33
CA HIS A 25 5.56 6.28 -3.49
C HIS A 25 6.35 6.47 -4.78
N GLU A 26 6.92 7.65 -4.98
CA GLU A 26 7.77 7.99 -6.13
C GLU A 26 8.99 7.07 -6.21
N ASP A 27 9.74 6.93 -5.10
CA ASP A 27 10.90 6.05 -5.00
C ASP A 27 10.58 4.60 -5.41
N CYS A 28 9.42 4.06 -5.00
CA CYS A 28 9.01 2.70 -5.37
C CYS A 28 8.67 2.59 -6.86
N VAL A 29 8.02 3.60 -7.43
CA VAL A 29 7.70 3.63 -8.87
C VAL A 29 8.98 3.76 -9.70
N GLU A 30 9.90 4.64 -9.33
CA GLU A 30 11.15 4.85 -10.08
C GLU A 30 12.15 3.70 -9.95
N THR A 31 12.24 3.09 -8.77
CA THR A 31 13.20 2.01 -8.50
C THR A 31 12.77 0.67 -9.08
N ASP A 32 11.49 0.30 -8.92
CA ASP A 32 11.00 -1.03 -9.27
C ASP A 32 9.96 -1.00 -10.40
N TYR A 33 9.61 0.18 -10.88
CA TYR A 33 8.50 0.36 -11.82
C TYR A 33 7.18 -0.21 -11.28
N THR A 34 6.97 -0.08 -9.97
CA THR A 34 5.77 -0.59 -9.29
C THR A 34 4.52 0.03 -9.89
N LEU A 35 3.52 -0.78 -10.22
CA LEU A 35 2.19 -0.33 -10.63
C LEU A 35 1.47 0.33 -9.43
N ALA A 36 1.73 1.61 -9.23
CA ALA A 36 1.21 2.35 -8.09
C ALA A 36 0.61 3.70 -8.51
N THR A 37 -0.37 3.66 -9.40
CA THR A 37 -1.20 4.82 -9.78
C THR A 37 -0.51 5.83 -10.71
N PHE A 38 0.77 6.13 -10.51
CA PHE A 38 1.46 7.21 -11.24
C PHE A 38 2.55 6.67 -12.15
N HIS A 39 2.82 7.46 -13.16
CA HIS A 39 3.93 7.23 -14.09
C HIS A 39 5.02 8.29 -13.89
N PRO A 40 6.31 7.91 -13.91
CA PRO A 40 7.39 8.87 -14.00
C PRO A 40 7.38 9.58 -15.39
N PRO A 41 8.08 10.71 -15.58
CA PRO A 41 8.88 11.39 -14.56
C PRO A 41 8.04 12.12 -13.51
N PHE A 42 8.58 12.19 -12.30
CA PHE A 42 8.01 13.02 -11.23
C PHE A 42 8.65 14.41 -11.29
N HIS A 43 7.83 15.45 -11.06
CA HIS A 43 8.24 16.85 -11.18
C HIS A 43 8.29 17.52 -9.81
N HIS A 44 9.51 17.73 -9.31
CA HIS A 44 9.75 18.38 -8.05
C HIS A 44 10.02 19.88 -8.27
N LYS A 45 9.32 20.75 -7.56
CA LYS A 45 9.59 22.20 -7.56
C LYS A 45 10.95 22.50 -6.90
N ASP A 46 11.29 21.70 -5.91
CA ASP A 46 12.58 21.69 -5.21
C ASP A 46 12.81 20.27 -4.61
N PRO A 47 14.04 19.92 -4.18
CA PRO A 47 14.36 18.57 -3.68
C PRO A 47 13.60 18.15 -2.41
N SER A 48 12.97 19.08 -1.70
CA SER A 48 12.20 18.80 -0.47
C SER A 48 10.71 18.66 -0.71
N THR A 49 10.25 18.93 -1.93
CA THR A 49 8.84 18.92 -2.30
C THR A 49 8.55 17.78 -3.29
N PRO A 50 7.71 16.81 -2.94
CA PRO A 50 7.34 15.73 -3.86
C PRO A 50 6.48 16.25 -5.03
N ASP A 51 6.29 15.41 -6.05
CA ASP A 51 5.36 15.70 -7.16
C ASP A 51 3.96 16.01 -6.60
N GLU A 52 3.40 17.11 -7.06
CA GLU A 52 2.11 17.63 -6.55
C GLU A 52 0.95 16.63 -6.72
N ARG A 53 0.98 15.83 -7.79
CA ARG A 53 -0.04 14.77 -8.04
C ARG A 53 0.02 13.70 -6.95
N VAL A 54 1.22 13.28 -6.57
CA VAL A 54 1.44 12.23 -5.57
C VAL A 54 1.14 12.75 -4.17
N LEU A 55 1.56 13.98 -3.87
CA LEU A 55 1.22 14.63 -2.60
C LEU A 55 -0.29 14.77 -2.42
N LYS A 56 -0.98 15.28 -3.43
CA LYS A 56 -2.45 15.42 -3.41
C LYS A 56 -3.17 14.08 -3.26
N TYR A 57 -2.65 13.03 -3.89
CA TYR A 57 -3.17 11.67 -3.71
C TYR A 57 -3.13 11.23 -2.24
N TRP A 58 -2.02 11.47 -1.54
CA TRP A 58 -1.89 11.10 -0.14
C TRP A 58 -2.71 11.99 0.79
N GLN A 59 -2.84 13.27 0.51
CA GLN A 59 -3.77 14.17 1.22
C GLN A 59 -5.23 13.68 1.08
N ASN A 60 -5.64 13.25 -0.11
CA ASN A 60 -6.96 12.65 -0.32
C ASN A 60 -7.14 11.33 0.42
N ASN A 61 -6.08 10.50 0.54
CA ASN A 61 -6.13 9.28 1.34
C ASN A 61 -6.20 9.57 2.84
N ALA A 62 -5.55 10.62 3.31
CA ALA A 62 -5.68 11.10 4.69
C ALA A 62 -7.11 11.58 4.99
N ALA A 63 -7.75 12.29 4.07
CA ALA A 63 -9.16 12.67 4.21
C ALA A 63 -10.09 11.44 4.27
N LYS A 64 -9.87 10.44 3.40
CA LYS A 64 -10.62 9.16 3.47
C LYS A 64 -10.39 8.41 4.79
N ALA A 65 -9.21 8.54 5.39
CA ALA A 65 -8.95 7.96 6.71
C ALA A 65 -9.69 8.72 7.83
N ALA A 66 -9.86 10.03 7.70
CA ALA A 66 -10.69 10.84 8.62
C ALA A 66 -12.18 10.43 8.55
N ASP A 67 -12.67 10.07 7.37
CA ASP A 67 -14.04 9.59 7.13
C ASP A 67 -14.22 8.08 7.37
N GLU A 68 -13.25 7.41 7.98
CA GLU A 68 -13.23 5.95 8.26
C GLU A 68 -13.38 5.04 7.03
N GLN A 69 -13.29 5.59 5.82
CA GLN A 69 -13.35 4.82 4.57
C GLN A 69 -12.06 4.05 4.29
N LYS A 70 -10.98 4.41 4.99
CA LYS A 70 -9.66 3.81 4.84
C LYS A 70 -8.92 3.77 6.16
N VAL A 71 -8.10 2.74 6.38
CA VAL A 71 -7.15 2.68 7.48
C VAL A 71 -5.75 2.59 6.89
N ILE A 72 -4.87 3.50 7.28
CA ILE A 72 -3.49 3.52 6.80
C ILE A 72 -2.57 3.08 7.94
N PHE A 73 -1.72 2.10 7.68
CA PHE A 73 -0.75 1.55 8.62
C PHE A 73 0.65 2.02 8.23
N MET A 74 1.43 2.43 9.21
CA MET A 74 2.76 2.99 9.03
C MET A 74 3.81 2.25 9.85
N GLN A 75 4.97 2.02 9.28
CA GLN A 75 6.16 1.56 9.99
C GLN A 75 7.20 2.68 10.02
N MET A 76 7.59 3.07 11.21
CA MET A 76 8.68 4.03 11.41
C MET A 76 10.01 3.33 11.68
N VAL A 77 11.11 3.99 11.28
CA VAL A 77 12.49 3.66 11.69
C VAL A 77 13.10 4.93 12.24
N GLY A 78 13.23 5.02 13.57
CA GLY A 78 13.44 6.30 14.24
C GLY A 78 12.25 7.23 13.96
N GLU A 79 12.56 8.45 13.53
CA GLU A 79 11.55 9.46 13.17
C GLU A 79 11.13 9.43 11.69
N LYS A 80 11.69 8.52 10.88
CA LYS A 80 11.44 8.46 9.44
C LYS A 80 10.40 7.40 9.11
N LEU A 81 9.51 7.72 8.19
CA LEU A 81 8.58 6.77 7.60
C LEU A 81 9.37 5.79 6.73
N ALA A 82 9.21 4.49 7.01
CA ALA A 82 9.93 3.44 6.29
C ALA A 82 9.05 2.65 5.31
N GLY A 83 7.75 2.68 5.54
CA GLY A 83 6.79 2.03 4.67
C GLY A 83 5.38 2.09 5.23
N TYR A 84 4.42 1.75 4.42
CA TYR A 84 3.01 1.82 4.75
C TYR A 84 2.17 0.83 3.92
N VAL A 85 0.93 0.63 4.36
CA VAL A 85 -0.11 -0.11 3.62
C VAL A 85 -1.46 0.48 4.00
N ALA A 86 -2.43 0.42 3.12
CA ALA A 86 -3.78 0.86 3.40
C ALA A 86 -4.78 -0.30 3.29
N LEU A 87 -5.76 -0.31 4.18
CA LEU A 87 -6.98 -1.11 4.11
C LEU A 87 -8.12 -0.22 3.63
N GLY A 88 -8.64 -0.50 2.44
CA GLY A 88 -9.84 0.14 1.92
C GLY A 88 -11.08 -0.64 2.35
N SER A 89 -12.11 0.07 2.81
CA SER A 89 -13.42 -0.51 3.13
C SER A 89 -14.34 -0.44 1.91
N GLN A 90 -15.16 -1.46 1.70
CA GLN A 90 -16.22 -1.41 0.71
C GLN A 90 -17.56 -1.11 1.39
N ALA A 91 -18.11 0.08 1.15
CA ALA A 91 -19.44 0.44 1.60
C ALA A 91 -20.52 -0.25 0.72
N CYS A 92 -20.79 -1.53 1.00
CA CYS A 92 -21.69 -2.33 0.19
C CYS A 92 -22.43 -3.30 1.12
N GLU A 93 -23.77 -3.24 1.10
CA GLU A 93 -24.62 -4.06 1.98
C GLU A 93 -24.44 -5.57 1.76
N THR A 94 -24.14 -5.99 0.54
CA THR A 94 -23.93 -7.40 0.18
C THR A 94 -22.52 -7.91 0.45
N GLY A 95 -21.63 -7.06 0.94
CA GLY A 95 -20.24 -7.43 1.20
C GLY A 95 -19.53 -6.53 2.19
N PRO A 96 -20.15 -6.17 3.34
CA PRO A 96 -19.54 -5.27 4.31
C PRO A 96 -18.29 -5.85 4.97
N PHE A 97 -18.10 -7.17 4.83
CA PHE A 97 -16.96 -7.91 5.35
C PHE A 97 -15.75 -7.95 4.39
N ARG A 98 -15.85 -7.31 3.23
CA ARG A 98 -14.76 -7.27 2.23
C ARG A 98 -13.89 -6.04 2.42
N GLY A 99 -12.59 -6.21 2.24
CA GLY A 99 -11.62 -5.11 2.22
C GLY A 99 -10.58 -5.29 1.12
N SER A 100 -10.03 -4.18 0.65
CA SER A 100 -8.91 -4.15 -0.28
C SER A 100 -7.62 -3.79 0.44
N VAL A 101 -6.54 -4.53 0.16
CA VAL A 101 -5.18 -4.14 0.57
C VAL A 101 -4.60 -3.27 -0.53
N GLU A 102 -4.25 -2.05 -0.18
CA GLU A 102 -3.81 -1.05 -1.14
C GLU A 102 -2.45 -0.47 -0.77
N LYS A 103 -1.63 -0.20 -1.76
CA LYS A 103 -0.38 0.56 -1.59
C LYS A 103 0.54 0.01 -0.49
N LEU A 104 0.80 -1.31 -0.50
CA LEU A 104 1.89 -1.86 0.30
C LEU A 104 3.22 -1.39 -0.28
N LEU A 105 3.75 -0.30 0.23
CA LEU A 105 4.99 0.30 -0.23
C LEU A 105 6.01 0.40 0.91
N VAL A 106 7.23 -0.07 0.64
CA VAL A 106 8.36 0.02 1.58
C VAL A 106 9.50 0.75 0.88
N SER A 107 9.95 1.85 1.49
CA SER A 107 11.06 2.63 0.96
C SER A 107 12.25 1.72 0.61
N PRO A 108 12.86 1.90 -0.56
CA PRO A 108 14.04 1.12 -0.96
C PRO A 108 15.16 1.11 0.08
N ARG A 109 15.27 2.17 0.89
CA ARG A 109 16.28 2.32 1.95
C ARG A 109 16.07 1.38 3.15
N TYR A 110 14.82 0.88 3.36
CA TYR A 110 14.45 0.08 4.54
C TYR A 110 13.95 -1.31 4.17
N ARG A 111 14.24 -1.79 2.95
CA ARG A 111 13.88 -3.14 2.50
C ARG A 111 14.65 -4.23 3.26
N ARG A 112 14.16 -5.46 3.14
CA ARG A 112 14.77 -6.66 3.77
C ARG A 112 14.78 -6.65 5.29
N MET A 113 14.07 -5.71 5.93
CA MET A 113 13.92 -5.61 7.38
C MET A 113 12.60 -6.24 7.89
N GLY A 114 11.84 -6.92 7.03
CA GLY A 114 10.57 -7.54 7.40
C GLY A 114 9.38 -6.57 7.50
N ILE A 115 9.55 -5.31 7.08
CA ILE A 115 8.53 -4.25 7.22
C ILE A 115 7.21 -4.63 6.54
N ALA A 116 7.24 -5.12 5.29
CA ALA A 116 6.03 -5.53 4.57
C ALA A 116 5.24 -6.61 5.35
N LYS A 117 5.93 -7.62 5.90
CA LYS A 117 5.29 -8.66 6.72
C LYS A 117 4.62 -8.07 7.97
N ARG A 118 5.28 -7.14 8.65
CA ARG A 118 4.74 -6.49 9.87
C ARG A 118 3.52 -5.63 9.57
N LEU A 119 3.60 -4.84 8.49
CA LEU A 119 2.49 -4.02 8.02
C LEU A 119 1.26 -4.86 7.70
N MET A 120 1.45 -5.94 6.92
CA MET A 120 0.36 -6.85 6.56
C MET A 120 -0.24 -7.56 7.79
N ALA A 121 0.59 -8.05 8.71
CA ALA A 121 0.10 -8.69 9.93
C ALA A 121 -0.76 -7.73 10.77
N LYS A 122 -0.35 -6.45 10.90
CA LYS A 122 -1.14 -5.45 11.63
C LYS A 122 -2.42 -5.07 10.90
N LEU A 123 -2.37 -4.98 9.57
CA LEU A 123 -3.55 -4.74 8.76
C LEU A 123 -4.58 -5.88 8.93
N GLU A 124 -4.15 -7.14 8.86
CA GLU A 124 -5.01 -8.31 9.02
C GLU A 124 -5.65 -8.38 10.41
N GLU A 125 -4.87 -8.12 11.48
CA GLU A 125 -5.36 -8.02 12.86
C GLU A 125 -6.49 -6.99 12.98
N VAL A 126 -6.26 -5.77 12.48
CA VAL A 126 -7.23 -4.68 12.56
C VAL A 126 -8.42 -4.92 11.65
N ALA A 127 -8.22 -5.46 10.45
CA ALA A 127 -9.30 -5.84 9.54
C ALA A 127 -10.27 -6.80 10.22
N LEU A 128 -9.74 -7.87 10.82
CA LEU A 128 -10.56 -8.86 11.52
C LEU A 128 -11.32 -8.26 12.71
N SER A 129 -10.68 -7.39 13.51
CA SER A 129 -11.32 -6.70 14.65
C SER A 129 -12.45 -5.76 14.22
N ARG A 130 -12.43 -5.29 12.97
CA ARG A 130 -13.48 -4.44 12.36
C ARG A 130 -14.54 -5.23 11.58
N GLY A 131 -14.50 -6.57 11.63
CA GLY A 131 -15.43 -7.42 10.90
C GLY A 131 -15.11 -7.60 9.41
N THR A 132 -13.96 -7.09 8.94
CA THR A 132 -13.47 -7.36 7.59
C THR A 132 -12.76 -8.70 7.58
N THR A 133 -13.41 -9.71 7.04
CA THR A 133 -12.92 -11.10 7.09
C THR A 133 -12.38 -11.61 5.76
N LEU A 134 -12.61 -10.90 4.66
CA LEU A 134 -12.10 -11.25 3.34
C LEU A 134 -11.31 -10.08 2.75
N LEU A 135 -10.02 -10.30 2.54
CA LEU A 135 -9.13 -9.34 1.91
C LEU A 135 -8.85 -9.73 0.45
N SER A 136 -8.76 -8.72 -0.41
CA SER A 136 -8.32 -8.87 -1.79
C SER A 136 -7.24 -7.85 -2.13
N LEU A 137 -6.41 -8.17 -3.10
CA LEU A 137 -5.37 -7.30 -3.65
C LEU A 137 -4.96 -7.75 -5.04
N ASP A 138 -4.30 -6.87 -5.75
CA ASP A 138 -3.68 -7.13 -7.04
C ASP A 138 -2.25 -6.60 -7.10
N THR A 139 -1.49 -7.10 -8.05
CA THR A 139 -0.13 -6.65 -8.34
C THR A 139 0.29 -7.04 -9.77
N GLU A 140 1.28 -6.36 -10.31
CA GLU A 140 1.84 -6.70 -11.62
C GLU A 140 2.39 -8.14 -11.63
N ALA A 141 2.03 -8.90 -12.67
CA ALA A 141 2.53 -10.25 -12.89
C ALA A 141 4.05 -10.24 -13.13
N GLY A 142 4.77 -11.16 -12.50
CA GLY A 142 6.22 -11.25 -12.57
C GLY A 142 6.96 -10.23 -11.69
N SER A 143 6.24 -9.36 -10.97
CA SER A 143 6.87 -8.40 -10.04
C SER A 143 7.40 -9.09 -8.78
N PRO A 144 8.39 -8.49 -8.09
CA PRO A 144 8.84 -8.99 -6.79
C PRO A 144 7.69 -9.08 -5.75
N ALA A 145 6.68 -8.23 -5.87
CA ALA A 145 5.51 -8.21 -4.99
C ALA A 145 4.65 -9.48 -5.15
N GLU A 146 4.50 -10.02 -6.36
CA GLU A 146 3.75 -11.27 -6.58
C GLU A 146 4.26 -12.42 -5.70
N GLY A 147 5.59 -12.52 -5.50
CA GLY A 147 6.20 -13.56 -4.67
C GLY A 147 6.05 -13.36 -3.16
N ILE A 148 5.56 -12.20 -2.69
CA ILE A 148 5.39 -11.90 -1.27
C ILE A 148 4.07 -12.46 -0.75
N TYR A 149 2.98 -12.29 -1.47
CA TYR A 149 1.62 -12.58 -0.99
C TYR A 149 1.37 -14.06 -0.66
N PRO A 150 1.83 -15.05 -1.44
CA PRO A 150 1.70 -16.46 -1.05
C PRO A 150 2.42 -16.79 0.27
N ARG A 151 3.56 -16.14 0.55
CA ARG A 151 4.30 -16.30 1.80
C ARG A 151 3.58 -15.68 3.01
N LEU A 152 2.63 -14.78 2.75
CA LEU A 152 1.75 -14.17 3.75
C LEU A 152 0.40 -14.89 3.87
N GLY A 153 0.23 -16.02 3.16
CA GLY A 153 -0.98 -16.83 3.21
C GLY A 153 -2.11 -16.37 2.29
N TYR A 154 -1.80 -15.53 1.30
CA TYR A 154 -2.76 -15.14 0.26
C TYR A 154 -2.83 -16.20 -0.83
N THR A 155 -4.05 -16.53 -1.24
CA THR A 155 -4.33 -17.45 -2.34
C THR A 155 -4.39 -16.67 -3.66
N ARG A 156 -3.66 -17.16 -4.67
CA ARG A 156 -3.69 -16.60 -6.03
C ARG A 156 -4.98 -17.01 -6.74
N LEU A 157 -5.74 -16.03 -7.21
CA LEU A 157 -6.97 -16.25 -8.00
C LEU A 157 -6.65 -16.50 -9.48
N GLY A 158 -5.81 -15.66 -10.06
CA GLY A 158 -5.49 -15.68 -11.48
C GLY A 158 -4.88 -14.37 -11.92
N ALA A 159 -4.64 -14.24 -13.22
CA ALA A 159 -4.17 -13.03 -13.84
C ALA A 159 -5.19 -12.50 -14.86
N ILE A 160 -5.33 -11.17 -14.91
CA ILE A 160 -6.09 -10.48 -15.96
C ILE A 160 -5.07 -9.95 -16.96
N PRO A 161 -5.11 -10.38 -18.22
CA PRO A 161 -4.18 -9.91 -19.23
C PRO A 161 -4.37 -8.42 -19.55
N ARG A 162 -3.27 -7.70 -19.72
CA ARG A 162 -3.25 -6.30 -20.18
C ARG A 162 -4.08 -5.36 -19.30
N TYR A 163 -4.09 -5.59 -18.00
CA TYR A 163 -4.91 -4.88 -17.03
C TYR A 163 -4.31 -3.53 -16.63
N GLY A 164 -2.98 -3.42 -16.58
CA GLY A 164 -2.26 -2.20 -16.21
C GLY A 164 -1.37 -1.66 -17.32
N VAL A 165 -0.89 -0.44 -17.12
CA VAL A 165 0.12 0.19 -17.99
C VAL A 165 1.42 0.33 -17.22
N SER A 166 2.49 -0.32 -17.69
CA SER A 166 3.79 -0.31 -17.05
C SER A 166 4.36 1.12 -16.88
N PRO A 167 4.81 1.51 -15.70
CA PRO A 167 5.51 2.77 -15.49
C PRO A 167 6.85 2.84 -16.22
N LYS A 168 7.45 1.68 -16.52
CA LYS A 168 8.77 1.57 -17.16
C LYS A 168 8.76 1.98 -18.64
N ASP A 169 7.83 1.45 -19.38
CA ASP A 169 7.89 1.51 -20.85
C ASP A 169 6.52 1.68 -21.52
N ARG A 170 5.48 1.92 -20.73
CA ARG A 170 4.10 2.17 -21.17
C ARG A 170 3.42 0.98 -21.86
N ARG A 171 4.01 -0.21 -21.82
CA ARG A 171 3.34 -1.42 -22.33
C ARG A 171 2.20 -1.82 -21.42
N LEU A 172 1.21 -2.48 -21.99
CA LEU A 172 0.18 -3.17 -21.20
C LEU A 172 0.80 -4.38 -20.51
N VAL A 173 0.53 -4.53 -19.23
CA VAL A 173 1.02 -5.61 -18.37
C VAL A 173 -0.14 -6.33 -17.73
N ASP A 174 0.07 -7.60 -17.41
CA ASP A 174 -0.91 -8.40 -16.71
C ASP A 174 -0.87 -8.10 -15.19
N GLU A 175 -2.02 -8.18 -14.53
CA GLU A 175 -2.10 -8.10 -13.07
C GLU A 175 -2.64 -9.39 -12.49
N VAL A 176 -2.03 -9.82 -11.38
CA VAL A 176 -2.39 -11.01 -10.64
C VAL A 176 -3.19 -10.62 -9.42
N PHE A 177 -4.33 -11.29 -9.24
CA PHE A 177 -5.25 -11.06 -8.14
C PHE A 177 -5.08 -12.12 -7.07
N PHE A 178 -5.15 -11.68 -5.81
CA PHE A 178 -5.05 -12.51 -4.62
C PHE A 178 -6.19 -12.24 -3.65
N TYR A 179 -6.49 -13.23 -2.81
CA TYR A 179 -7.39 -13.06 -1.67
C TYR A 179 -6.87 -13.79 -0.44
N LYS A 180 -7.39 -13.40 0.74
CA LYS A 180 -7.20 -14.11 2.01
C LYS A 180 -8.48 -14.07 2.82
N ASP A 181 -8.99 -15.24 3.23
CA ASP A 181 -10.07 -15.35 4.21
C ASP A 181 -9.46 -15.41 5.61
N LEU A 182 -9.66 -14.36 6.39
CA LEU A 182 -9.08 -14.22 7.72
C LEU A 182 -9.74 -15.12 8.78
N ARG A 183 -10.89 -15.73 8.47
CA ARG A 183 -11.56 -16.70 9.37
C ARG A 183 -10.89 -18.06 9.37
N SER A 184 -10.05 -18.32 8.39
CA SER A 184 -9.35 -19.60 8.21
C SER A 184 -7.97 -19.64 8.89
N ILE A 185 -7.70 -18.69 9.80
CA ILE A 185 -6.44 -18.56 10.52
C ILE A 185 -6.58 -19.16 11.92
#